data_b205fbf9c40251d2b83cd234273801c9
#
_entry.id   b205fbf9c40251d2b83cd234273801c9
#
_cell.length_a   1.000
_cell.length_b   1.000
_cell.length_c   1.000
_cell.angle_alpha   90.00
_cell.angle_beta   90.00
_cell.angle_gamma   90.00
#
_symmetry.space_group_name_H-M   'P 1'
#
loop_
_entity.id
_entity.type
_entity.pdbx_description
1 polymer ?
#
loop_
_entity_poly.entity_id
_entity_poly.type
_entity_poly.pdbx_seq_one_letter_code
_entity_poly.pdbx_strand_id
1 'polypeptide(L)'
;MLLKTPKSPPPDPETLGLQALAFLIADDDRRNRFLALTGIQGEQLREIATTQHGLGAVLDYLLGFEPLLLEFATEIGVEAVVIAAQRHKLPS
;
A
#
# COMPACT_ATOMS: atom_id res chain seq x y z
N MET A 1 36.19 4.35 10.44
CA MET A 1 35.10 3.42 10.27
C MET A 1 33.78 4.15 10.01
N LEU A 2 33.05 3.65 9.08
CA LEU A 2 31.81 4.28 8.72
C LEU A 2 30.69 3.81 9.65
N LEU A 3 30.06 4.74 10.32
CA LEU A 3 28.93 4.40 11.14
C LEU A 3 27.72 4.17 10.25
N LYS A 4 27.11 3.04 10.42
CA LYS A 4 25.91 2.73 9.70
C LYS A 4 24.75 3.56 10.26
N THR A 5 24.12 4.34 9.40
CA THR A 5 22.95 5.10 9.79
C THR A 5 21.82 4.12 10.04
N PRO A 6 21.15 4.19 11.19
CA PRO A 6 20.00 3.31 11.43
C PRO A 6 18.95 3.56 10.36
N LYS A 7 18.36 2.51 9.88
CA LYS A 7 17.22 2.64 8.98
C LYS A 7 16.08 3.28 9.73
N SER A 8 15.39 4.17 9.06
CA SER A 8 14.14 4.70 9.62
C SER A 8 13.17 3.54 9.83
N PRO A 9 12.39 3.56 10.89
CA PRO A 9 11.37 2.54 11.05
C PRO A 9 10.41 2.58 9.86
N PRO A 10 9.82 1.45 9.48
CA PRO A 10 8.85 1.45 8.40
C PRO A 10 7.64 2.30 8.79
N PRO A 11 6.90 2.82 7.80
CA PRO A 11 5.64 3.51 8.09
C PRO A 11 4.72 2.57 8.87
N ASP A 12 3.90 3.14 9.76
CA ASP A 12 2.91 2.30 10.43
C ASP A 12 1.92 1.74 9.39
N PRO A 13 1.17 0.70 9.76
CA PRO A 13 0.32 0.03 8.77
C PRO A 13 -0.70 0.93 8.10
N GLU A 14 -1.29 1.85 8.83
CA GLU A 14 -2.29 2.76 8.26
C GLU A 14 -1.65 3.75 7.29
N THR A 15 -0.50 4.31 7.68
CA THR A 15 0.24 5.21 6.80
C THR A 15 0.66 4.48 5.53
N LEU A 16 1.12 3.25 5.68
CA LEU A 16 1.53 2.43 4.53
C LEU A 16 0.35 2.18 3.58
N GLY A 17 -0.82 1.89 4.14
CA GLY A 17 -2.03 1.71 3.35
C GLY A 17 -2.41 2.98 2.60
N LEU A 18 -2.28 4.14 3.24
CA LEU A 18 -2.55 5.42 2.58
C LEU A 18 -1.55 5.70 1.47
N GLN A 19 -0.28 5.39 1.70
CA GLN A 19 0.75 5.54 0.66
C GLN A 19 0.45 4.63 -0.53
N ALA A 20 0.01 3.41 -0.25
CA ALA A 20 -0.36 2.46 -1.29
C ALA A 20 -1.54 2.96 -2.11
N LEU A 21 -2.56 3.51 -1.43
CA LEU A 21 -3.71 4.06 -2.13
C LEU A 21 -3.29 5.25 -2.99
N ALA A 22 -2.47 6.15 -2.45
CA ALA A 22 -1.97 7.30 -3.20
C ALA A 22 -1.19 6.84 -4.43
N PHE A 23 -0.37 5.81 -4.29
CA PHE A 23 0.38 5.23 -5.40
C PHE A 23 -0.56 4.73 -6.51
N LEU A 24 -1.63 4.05 -6.12
CA LEU A 24 -2.57 3.49 -7.09
C LEU A 24 -3.35 4.58 -7.82
N ILE A 25 -3.79 5.61 -7.12
CA ILE A 25 -4.61 6.65 -7.75
C ILE A 25 -3.78 7.72 -8.47
N ALA A 26 -2.47 7.75 -8.26
CA ALA A 26 -1.59 8.74 -8.89
C ALA A 26 -1.44 8.50 -10.40
N ASP A 27 -1.69 7.29 -10.87
CA ASP A 27 -1.58 6.93 -12.27
C ASP A 27 -2.94 6.44 -12.76
N ASP A 28 -3.42 6.99 -13.87
CA ASP A 28 -4.75 6.68 -14.38
C ASP A 28 -4.94 5.19 -14.66
N ASP A 29 -3.95 4.55 -15.28
CA ASP A 29 -4.05 3.14 -15.61
C ASP A 29 -4.08 2.28 -14.34
N ARG A 30 -3.23 2.60 -13.38
CA ARG A 30 -3.21 1.87 -12.10
C ARG A 30 -4.53 2.03 -11.37
N ARG A 31 -5.05 3.27 -11.32
CA ARG A 31 -6.33 3.56 -10.67
C ARG A 31 -7.46 2.80 -11.33
N ASN A 32 -7.56 2.90 -12.64
CA ASN A 32 -8.64 2.25 -13.37
C ASN A 32 -8.63 0.74 -13.20
N ARG A 33 -7.43 0.15 -13.24
CA ARG A 33 -7.29 -1.29 -13.05
C ARG A 33 -7.68 -1.70 -11.62
N PHE A 34 -7.25 -0.93 -10.63
CA PHE A 34 -7.59 -1.19 -9.24
C PHE A 34 -9.11 -1.18 -9.05
N LEU A 35 -9.78 -0.15 -9.55
CA LEU A 35 -11.23 -0.03 -9.41
C LEU A 35 -11.94 -1.15 -10.16
N ALA A 36 -11.46 -1.49 -11.37
CA ALA A 36 -12.08 -2.55 -12.16
C ALA A 36 -11.95 -3.93 -11.51
N LEU A 37 -10.77 -4.23 -10.97
CA LEU A 37 -10.52 -5.55 -10.41
C LEU A 37 -11.13 -5.75 -9.02
N THR A 38 -11.29 -4.67 -8.26
CA THR A 38 -11.86 -4.76 -6.92
C THR A 38 -13.36 -4.50 -6.89
N GLY A 39 -13.90 -3.87 -7.92
CA GLY A 39 -15.30 -3.47 -7.93
C GLY A 39 -15.59 -2.25 -7.07
N ILE A 40 -14.55 -1.62 -6.52
CA ILE A 40 -14.71 -0.43 -5.70
C ILE A 40 -15.10 0.75 -6.58
N GLN A 41 -16.09 1.51 -6.14
CA GLN A 41 -16.52 2.72 -6.85
C GLN A 41 -15.65 3.90 -6.44
N GLY A 42 -15.47 4.85 -7.34
CA GLY A 42 -14.66 6.03 -7.05
C GLY A 42 -15.09 6.78 -5.80
N GLU A 43 -16.39 6.89 -5.56
CA GLU A 43 -16.90 7.59 -4.37
C GLU A 43 -16.63 6.83 -3.08
N GLN A 44 -16.26 5.56 -3.14
CA GLN A 44 -15.93 4.78 -1.95
C GLN A 44 -14.47 4.95 -1.51
N LEU A 45 -13.65 5.62 -2.32
CA LEU A 45 -12.23 5.76 -2.01
C LEU A 45 -11.98 6.50 -0.70
N ARG A 46 -12.82 7.48 -0.37
CA ARG A 46 -12.68 8.20 0.89
C ARG A 46 -12.88 7.26 2.09
N GLU A 47 -13.90 6.42 2.02
CA GLU A 47 -14.16 5.47 3.10
C GLU A 47 -13.01 4.49 3.25
N ILE A 48 -12.48 4.01 2.13
CA ILE A 48 -11.34 3.10 2.13
C ILE A 48 -10.13 3.75 2.81
N ALA A 49 -9.90 5.03 2.52
CA ALA A 49 -8.77 5.76 3.07
C ALA A 49 -8.91 6.02 4.57
N THR A 50 -10.12 5.95 5.11
CA THR A 50 -10.37 6.32 6.50
C THR A 50 -10.66 5.14 7.43
N THR A 51 -10.59 3.90 6.91
CA THR A 51 -10.84 2.71 7.73
C THR A 51 -9.65 1.76 7.65
N GLN A 52 -9.36 1.10 8.77
CA GLN A 52 -8.30 0.09 8.80
C GLN A 52 -8.60 -1.06 7.86
N HIS A 53 -9.87 -1.46 7.79
CA HIS A 53 -10.30 -2.52 6.90
C HIS A 53 -10.06 -2.13 5.43
N GLY A 54 -10.39 -0.91 5.07
CA GLY A 54 -10.19 -0.41 3.71
C GLY A 54 -8.71 -0.36 3.34
N LEU A 55 -7.89 0.15 4.25
CA LEU A 55 -6.44 0.24 4.00
C LEU A 55 -5.81 -1.15 3.91
N GLY A 56 -6.29 -2.08 4.73
CA GLY A 56 -5.84 -3.47 4.63
C GLY A 56 -6.16 -4.08 3.27
N ALA A 57 -7.34 -3.80 2.74
CA ALA A 57 -7.74 -4.31 1.42
C ALA A 57 -6.85 -3.73 0.31
N VAL A 58 -6.45 -2.47 0.43
CA VAL A 58 -5.53 -1.84 -0.54
C VAL A 58 -4.19 -2.57 -0.53
N LEU A 59 -3.65 -2.84 0.67
CA LEU A 59 -2.38 -3.56 0.77
C LEU A 59 -2.52 -4.98 0.24
N ASP A 60 -3.63 -5.65 0.49
CA ASP A 60 -3.87 -6.99 -0.04
C ASP A 60 -3.87 -6.99 -1.57
N TYR A 61 -4.45 -5.96 -2.17
CA TYR A 61 -4.45 -5.84 -3.62
C TYR A 61 -3.00 -5.81 -4.17
N LEU A 62 -2.13 -5.00 -3.56
CA LEU A 62 -0.74 -4.94 -3.97
C LEU A 62 -0.01 -6.24 -3.70
N LEU A 63 -0.24 -6.85 -2.54
CA LEU A 63 0.41 -8.10 -2.18
C LEU A 63 0.01 -9.25 -3.10
N GLY A 64 -1.15 -9.15 -3.73
CA GLY A 64 -1.62 -10.16 -4.69
C GLY A 64 -1.08 -9.98 -6.09
N PHE A 65 -0.32 -8.91 -6.37
CA PHE A 65 0.20 -8.65 -7.70
C PHE A 65 1.65 -8.17 -7.62
N GLU A 66 2.56 -9.13 -7.65
CA GLU A 66 3.97 -8.88 -7.35
C GLU A 66 4.63 -7.76 -8.15
N PRO A 67 4.46 -7.67 -9.49
CA PRO A 67 5.11 -6.59 -10.22
C PRO A 67 4.74 -5.21 -9.71
N LEU A 68 3.48 -5.01 -9.37
CA LEU A 68 3.00 -3.72 -8.86
C LEU A 68 3.48 -3.49 -7.43
N LEU A 69 3.50 -4.55 -6.63
CA LEU A 69 4.04 -4.47 -5.27
C LEU A 69 5.49 -4.00 -5.29
N LEU A 70 6.30 -4.56 -6.20
CA LEU A 70 7.71 -4.20 -6.29
C LEU A 70 7.90 -2.76 -6.76
N GLU A 71 7.06 -2.26 -7.65
CA GLU A 71 7.10 -0.86 -8.04
C GLU A 71 6.81 0.05 -6.85
N PHE A 72 5.78 -0.29 -6.09
CA PHE A 72 5.42 0.48 -4.90
C PHE A 72 6.53 0.44 -3.87
N ALA A 73 7.06 -0.75 -3.59
CA ALA A 73 8.15 -0.94 -2.63
C ALA A 73 9.36 -0.08 -3.00
N THR A 74 9.72 -0.08 -4.28
CA THR A 74 10.83 0.71 -4.77
C THR A 74 10.56 2.21 -4.59
N GLU A 75 9.36 2.64 -4.92
CA GLU A 75 9.01 4.06 -4.85
C GLU A 75 9.07 4.60 -3.42
N ILE A 76 8.63 3.83 -2.43
CA ILE A 76 8.63 4.30 -1.04
C ILE A 76 9.87 3.87 -0.26
N GLY A 77 10.75 3.08 -0.88
CA GLY A 77 11.98 2.63 -0.22
C GLY A 77 11.76 1.64 0.91
N VAL A 78 10.73 0.81 0.82
CA VAL A 78 10.39 -0.21 1.83
C VAL A 78 10.37 -1.57 1.15
N GLU A 79 10.98 -2.56 1.77
CA GLU A 79 11.03 -3.89 1.18
C GLU A 79 9.65 -4.56 1.21
N ALA A 80 9.39 -5.38 0.18
CA ALA A 80 8.10 -6.05 0.06
C ALA A 80 7.76 -6.90 1.28
N VAL A 81 8.77 -7.57 1.88
CA VAL A 81 8.53 -8.38 3.07
C VAL A 81 8.07 -7.53 4.25
N VAL A 82 8.55 -6.29 4.34
CA VAL A 82 8.12 -5.36 5.39
C VAL A 82 6.68 -4.93 5.15
N ILE A 83 6.32 -4.70 3.89
CA ILE A 83 4.94 -4.34 3.54
C ILE A 83 3.98 -5.45 3.97
N ALA A 84 4.34 -6.71 3.69
CA ALA A 84 3.53 -7.85 4.10
C ALA A 84 3.41 -7.94 5.62
N ALA A 85 4.50 -7.72 6.34
CA ALA A 85 4.50 -7.76 7.79
C ALA A 85 3.59 -6.67 8.38
N GLN A 86 3.65 -5.46 7.81
CA GLN A 86 2.80 -4.37 8.28
C GLN A 86 1.32 -4.63 8.00
N ARG A 87 1.02 -5.28 6.85
CA ARG A 87 -0.37 -5.65 6.55
C ARG A 87 -0.97 -6.54 7.63
N HIS A 88 -0.19 -7.45 8.18
CA HIS A 88 -0.67 -8.34 9.23
C HIS A 88 -1.12 -7.61 10.49
N LYS A 89 -0.67 -6.39 10.70
CA LYS A 89 -1.04 -5.60 11.86
C LYS A 89 -2.39 -4.91 11.71
N LEU A 90 -2.99 -4.97 10.55
CA LEU A 90 -4.32 -4.42 10.30
C LEU A 90 -5.36 -5.54 10.38
N PRO A 91 -6.59 -5.22 10.80
CA PRO A 91 -7.65 -6.23 10.83
C PRO A 91 -8.00 -6.74 9.45
N SER A 92 -8.46 -7.96 9.39
CA SER A 92 -8.89 -8.62 8.14
C SER A 92 -10.17 -8.01 7.62
#